data_23e7deb60bc592875e009520d9ec4160
#
_entry.id   23e7deb60bc592875e009520d9ec4160
#
_cell.length_a   1.000
_cell.length_b   1.000
_cell.length_c   1.000
_cell.angle_alpha   90.00
_cell.angle_beta   90.00
_cell.angle_gamma   90.00
#
_symmetry.space_group_name_H-M   'P 1'
#
loop_
_entity.id
_entity.type
_entity.pdbx_description
1 polymer ?
#
loop_
_entity_poly.entity_id
_entity_poly.type
_entity_poly.pdbx_seq_one_letter_code
_entity_poly.pdbx_strand_id
1 'polypeptide(L)'
;MNKIMGKYKNGNYQVIIQKDGTKIRETQEEQFLPEFAENIDVKICNRCDMGCVMCHEDSTPNGKLGDILNQKWVDSLKPYQELAVGGGNVLEHPDLIPFLKKLKEKQVIANLTLHQEHFEYNEKLIKGLIDEKLIYGIGISLSDPTIEFIRKVRKYQNAVIHVINGIVKEDDIKMLSDHSLKILILGYKNIRRGTLYLKKEETLIRDRQKWLYDNMEYLFRHFKVVSFDNLAIEQLDIKRFLTKEEWDEFYMGDDGTSTFYIDTVERTFSK
;
A
#
# COMPACT_ATOMS: atom_id res chain seq x y z
N MET A 1 9.54 21.41 11.65
CA MET A 1 10.36 20.23 11.31
C MET A 1 9.59 18.99 11.69
N ASN A 2 9.36 18.09 10.76
CA ASN A 2 8.75 16.79 11.05
C ASN A 2 9.64 16.00 11.99
N LYS A 3 9.06 15.37 13.02
CA LYS A 3 9.84 14.61 14.01
C LYS A 3 10.33 13.31 13.39
N ILE A 4 11.62 13.01 13.54
CA ILE A 4 12.21 11.75 13.13
C ILE A 4 11.58 10.62 13.95
N MET A 5 11.17 9.56 13.28
CA MET A 5 10.67 8.33 13.88
C MET A 5 11.79 7.31 14.08
N GLY A 6 12.66 7.15 13.08
CA GLY A 6 13.77 6.23 13.12
C GLY A 6 14.83 6.51 12.07
N LYS A 7 15.99 5.88 12.27
CA LYS A 7 17.12 5.87 11.32
C LYS A 7 17.71 4.48 11.28
N TYR A 8 18.10 4.02 10.08
CA TYR A 8 18.81 2.77 9.91
C TYR A 8 19.75 2.83 8.70
N LYS A 9 20.72 1.95 8.65
CA LYS A 9 21.58 1.75 7.49
C LYS A 9 21.06 0.58 6.66
N ASN A 10 21.04 0.73 5.34
CA ASN A 10 20.70 -0.33 4.40
C ASN A 10 21.73 -0.36 3.27
N GLY A 11 22.59 -1.38 3.28
CA GLY A 11 23.71 -1.47 2.34
C GLY A 11 24.63 -0.24 2.42
N ASN A 12 24.75 0.52 1.34
CA ASN A 12 25.62 1.69 1.21
C ASN A 12 24.98 3.03 1.58
N TYR A 13 23.71 3.04 2.06
CA TYR A 13 22.99 4.28 2.36
C TYR A 13 22.33 4.27 3.74
N GLN A 14 21.98 5.47 4.19
CA GLN A 14 21.17 5.68 5.40
C GLN A 14 19.72 6.01 5.03
N VAL A 15 18.80 5.50 5.82
CA VAL A 15 17.37 5.82 5.73
C VAL A 15 16.94 6.55 6.98
N ILE A 16 16.27 7.70 6.80
CA ILE A 16 15.64 8.48 7.86
C ILE A 16 14.14 8.47 7.62
N ILE A 17 13.39 8.02 8.61
CA ILE A 17 11.93 7.98 8.55
C ILE A 17 11.34 9.06 9.45
N GLN A 18 10.44 9.86 8.92
CA GLN A 18 9.70 10.87 9.66
C GLN A 18 8.33 10.35 10.11
N LYS A 19 7.74 10.98 11.13
CA LYS A 19 6.44 10.54 11.67
C LYS A 19 5.26 10.64 10.71
N ASP A 20 5.37 11.44 9.66
CA ASP A 20 4.34 11.54 8.62
C ASP A 20 4.49 10.52 7.48
N GLY A 21 5.47 9.61 7.60
CA GLY A 21 5.79 8.56 6.64
C GLY A 21 6.82 8.97 5.58
N THR A 22 7.31 10.22 5.58
CA THR A 22 8.38 10.64 4.67
C THR A 22 9.64 9.85 4.94
N LYS A 23 10.24 9.28 3.89
CA LYS A 23 11.57 8.65 3.89
C LYS A 23 12.56 9.55 3.17
N ILE A 24 13.71 9.72 3.81
CA ILE A 24 14.88 10.39 3.21
C ILE A 24 15.98 9.35 3.15
N ARG A 25 16.61 9.20 2.00
CA ARG A 25 17.75 8.30 1.77
C ARG A 25 18.97 9.12 1.41
N GLU A 26 20.09 8.78 2.00
CA GLU A 26 21.35 9.49 1.83
C GLU A 26 22.48 8.51 1.57
N THR A 27 23.21 8.67 0.48
CA THR A 27 24.44 7.94 0.14
C THR A 27 25.48 8.91 -0.39
N GLN A 28 26.75 8.50 -0.35
CA GLN A 28 27.88 9.19 -1.01
C GLN A 28 28.23 8.56 -2.35
N GLU A 29 27.53 7.51 -2.74
CA GLU A 29 27.73 6.78 -4.00
C GLU A 29 26.69 7.19 -5.04
N GLU A 30 26.93 6.87 -6.30
CA GLU A 30 26.02 7.23 -7.41
C GLU A 30 24.69 6.46 -7.37
N GLN A 31 24.65 5.31 -6.71
CA GLN A 31 23.47 4.43 -6.68
C GLN A 31 23.20 3.91 -5.27
N PHE A 32 21.93 3.70 -4.95
CA PHE A 32 21.52 3.00 -3.74
C PHE A 32 21.62 1.49 -3.94
N LEU A 33 22.40 0.83 -3.09
CA LEU A 33 22.59 -0.63 -3.10
C LEU A 33 22.01 -1.23 -1.81
N PRO A 34 20.73 -1.59 -1.78
CA PRO A 34 20.09 -2.13 -0.59
C PRO A 34 20.63 -3.54 -0.25
N GLU A 35 20.87 -3.78 1.03
CA GLU A 35 21.20 -5.12 1.56
C GLU A 35 19.93 -5.94 1.82
N PHE A 36 18.82 -5.27 2.13
CA PHE A 36 17.53 -5.90 2.39
C PHE A 36 16.37 -5.01 1.89
N ALA A 37 15.21 -5.63 1.66
CA ALA A 37 14.02 -4.91 1.26
C ALA A 37 13.56 -3.92 2.35
N GLU A 38 13.32 -2.66 2.00
CA GLU A 38 12.81 -1.66 2.93
C GLU A 38 11.32 -1.84 3.22
N ASN A 39 10.57 -2.24 2.20
CA ASN A 39 9.13 -2.43 2.24
C ASN A 39 8.80 -3.89 1.93
N ILE A 40 7.94 -4.48 2.74
CA ILE A 40 7.51 -5.87 2.58
C ILE A 40 5.99 -5.90 2.58
N ASP A 41 5.42 -6.35 1.49
CA ASP A 41 3.99 -6.65 1.42
C ASP A 41 3.75 -8.06 1.96
N VAL A 42 2.88 -8.18 2.95
CA VAL A 42 2.60 -9.46 3.60
C VAL A 42 1.13 -9.80 3.49
N LYS A 43 0.82 -10.83 2.72
CA LYS A 43 -0.50 -11.43 2.70
C LYS A 43 -0.66 -12.38 3.88
N ILE A 44 -1.60 -12.06 4.79
CA ILE A 44 -1.84 -12.86 5.99
C ILE A 44 -3.10 -13.74 5.88
N CYS A 45 -3.97 -13.46 4.94
CA CYS A 45 -5.17 -14.27 4.68
C CYS A 45 -5.69 -14.05 3.26
N ASN A 46 -6.52 -14.97 2.77
CA ASN A 46 -7.41 -14.76 1.63
C ASN A 46 -8.90 -14.94 2.00
N ARG A 47 -9.22 -14.86 3.31
CA ARG A 47 -10.61 -14.77 3.79
C ARG A 47 -11.09 -13.34 3.66
N CYS A 48 -12.22 -13.13 2.97
CA CYS A 48 -12.81 -11.80 2.77
C CYS A 48 -14.26 -11.94 2.28
N ASP A 49 -15.15 -11.12 2.81
CA ASP A 49 -16.59 -11.09 2.50
C ASP A 49 -16.96 -10.05 1.43
N MET A 50 -16.00 -9.21 0.99
CA MET A 50 -16.29 -8.09 0.05
C MET A 50 -16.63 -8.53 -1.39
N GLY A 51 -16.18 -9.68 -1.84
CA GLY A 51 -16.52 -10.18 -3.17
C GLY A 51 -16.06 -9.31 -4.35
N CYS A 52 -15.03 -8.49 -4.20
CA CYS A 52 -14.54 -7.59 -5.27
C CYS A 52 -14.34 -8.32 -6.59
N VAL A 53 -14.97 -7.82 -7.67
CA VAL A 53 -15.00 -8.48 -8.98
C VAL A 53 -13.62 -8.61 -9.64
N MET A 54 -12.69 -7.71 -9.30
CA MET A 54 -11.32 -7.66 -9.83
C MET A 54 -10.26 -8.18 -8.83
N CYS A 55 -10.68 -8.85 -7.75
CA CYS A 55 -9.75 -9.25 -6.68
C CYS A 55 -8.60 -10.11 -7.21
N HIS A 56 -7.39 -9.58 -7.17
CA HIS A 56 -6.18 -10.28 -7.58
C HIS A 56 -5.70 -11.32 -6.57
N GLU A 57 -6.20 -11.26 -5.32
CA GLU A 57 -5.95 -12.27 -4.29
C GLU A 57 -6.94 -13.45 -4.35
N ASP A 58 -8.01 -13.32 -5.13
CA ASP A 58 -9.11 -14.29 -5.22
C ASP A 58 -9.72 -14.64 -3.86
N SER A 59 -9.79 -13.62 -2.99
CA SER A 59 -10.28 -13.79 -1.62
C SER A 59 -11.77 -14.13 -1.58
N THR A 60 -12.15 -15.02 -0.66
CA THR A 60 -13.52 -15.49 -0.48
C THR A 60 -13.89 -15.56 1.01
N PRO A 61 -15.20 -15.62 1.37
CA PRO A 61 -15.61 -15.77 2.78
C PRO A 61 -15.05 -17.04 3.46
N ASN A 62 -14.77 -18.09 2.67
CA ASN A 62 -14.20 -19.36 3.14
C ASN A 62 -12.68 -19.43 2.90
N GLY A 63 -12.04 -18.31 2.66
CA GLY A 63 -10.60 -18.24 2.43
C GLY A 63 -9.79 -18.70 3.66
N LYS A 64 -8.52 -19.03 3.41
CA LYS A 64 -7.58 -19.53 4.41
C LYS A 64 -6.95 -18.37 5.19
N LEU A 65 -6.48 -18.67 6.39
CA LEU A 65 -5.62 -17.82 7.20
C LEU A 65 -4.18 -18.35 7.10
N GLY A 66 -3.22 -17.44 7.00
CA GLY A 66 -1.81 -17.78 7.04
C GLY A 66 -1.32 -17.99 8.48
N ASP A 67 -0.25 -18.76 8.66
CA ASP A 67 0.46 -18.80 9.94
C ASP A 67 1.39 -17.58 10.00
N ILE A 68 1.13 -16.62 10.88
CA ILE A 68 1.89 -15.38 11.00
C ILE A 68 2.73 -15.30 12.28
N LEU A 69 2.53 -16.20 13.23
CA LEU A 69 3.27 -16.19 14.49
C LEU A 69 4.52 -17.06 14.45
N ASN A 70 4.47 -18.19 13.73
CA ASN A 70 5.53 -19.21 13.76
C ASN A 70 6.46 -19.14 12.53
N GLN A 71 6.53 -18.01 11.85
CA GLN A 71 7.31 -17.85 10.62
C GLN A 71 8.73 -17.34 10.92
N LYS A 72 9.74 -18.10 10.47
CA LYS A 72 11.15 -17.73 10.63
C LYS A 72 11.53 -16.39 10.00
N TRP A 73 10.84 -15.99 8.91
CA TRP A 73 11.11 -14.72 8.25
C TRP A 73 10.86 -13.51 9.18
N VAL A 74 9.90 -13.63 10.12
CA VAL A 74 9.65 -12.57 11.11
C VAL A 74 10.88 -12.29 11.96
N ASP A 75 11.67 -13.33 12.23
CA ASP A 75 12.88 -13.18 13.04
C ASP A 75 14.01 -12.46 12.28
N SER A 76 14.00 -12.50 10.94
CA SER A 76 14.98 -11.80 10.08
C SER A 76 14.68 -10.32 9.87
N LEU A 77 13.46 -9.85 10.23
CA LEU A 77 13.09 -8.45 10.09
C LEU A 77 14.00 -7.51 10.86
N LYS A 78 14.33 -6.39 10.24
CA LYS A 78 15.19 -5.35 10.81
C LYS A 78 14.34 -4.22 11.41
N PRO A 79 14.85 -3.53 12.45
CA PRO A 79 14.18 -2.32 12.97
C PRO A 79 13.93 -1.30 11.86
N TYR A 80 12.74 -0.72 11.88
CA TYR A 80 12.26 0.30 10.93
C TYR A 80 12.03 -0.18 9.50
N GLN A 81 12.15 -1.49 9.20
CA GLN A 81 11.51 -2.00 7.98
C GLN A 81 10.01 -1.78 8.04
N GLU A 82 9.39 -1.56 6.89
CA GLU A 82 7.95 -1.37 6.80
C GLU A 82 7.25 -2.62 6.27
N LEU A 83 6.23 -3.06 6.98
CA LEU A 83 5.34 -4.13 6.54
C LEU A 83 3.97 -3.55 6.18
N ALA A 84 3.53 -3.77 4.94
CA ALA A 84 2.15 -3.58 4.53
C ALA A 84 1.41 -4.92 4.69
N VAL A 85 0.65 -5.04 5.77
CA VAL A 85 -0.10 -6.25 6.12
C VAL A 85 -1.44 -6.22 5.41
N GLY A 86 -1.65 -7.14 4.48
CA GLY A 86 -2.80 -7.17 3.58
C GLY A 86 -3.28 -8.59 3.26
N GLY A 87 -4.01 -8.69 2.16
CA GLY A 87 -4.63 -9.92 1.67
C GLY A 87 -6.15 -9.78 1.60
N GLY A 88 -6.89 -10.65 2.29
CA GLY A 88 -8.33 -10.53 2.46
C GLY A 88 -8.73 -9.53 3.54
N ASN A 89 -9.67 -9.89 4.42
CA ASN A 89 -9.99 -9.08 5.60
C ASN A 89 -9.02 -9.39 6.74
N VAL A 90 -7.95 -8.61 6.84
CA VAL A 90 -6.90 -8.83 7.84
C VAL A 90 -7.39 -8.68 9.28
N LEU A 91 -8.48 -7.92 9.51
CA LEU A 91 -9.04 -7.69 10.85
C LEU A 91 -9.72 -8.93 11.42
N GLU A 92 -10.05 -9.92 10.58
CA GLU A 92 -10.60 -11.21 11.01
C GLU A 92 -9.52 -12.24 11.39
N HIS A 93 -8.24 -11.91 11.17
CA HIS A 93 -7.17 -12.85 11.52
C HIS A 93 -7.01 -12.92 13.06
N PRO A 94 -7.20 -14.08 13.69
CA PRO A 94 -7.18 -14.20 15.16
C PRO A 94 -5.85 -13.82 15.78
N ASP A 95 -4.76 -14.03 15.04
CA ASP A 95 -3.41 -13.73 15.50
C ASP A 95 -2.90 -12.33 15.09
N LEU A 96 -3.76 -11.48 14.51
CA LEU A 96 -3.34 -10.15 14.06
C LEU A 96 -2.71 -9.33 15.20
N ILE A 97 -3.40 -9.24 16.35
CA ILE A 97 -2.91 -8.42 17.48
C ILE A 97 -1.62 -8.98 18.09
N PRO A 98 -1.49 -10.29 18.36
CA PRO A 98 -0.22 -10.90 18.78
C PRO A 98 0.91 -10.64 17.77
N PHE A 99 0.63 -10.77 16.48
CA PHE A 99 1.61 -10.49 15.42
C PHE A 99 2.08 -9.03 15.42
N LEU A 100 1.15 -8.08 15.47
CA LEU A 100 1.48 -6.65 15.53
C LEU A 100 2.29 -6.30 16.78
N LYS A 101 2.02 -6.94 17.93
CA LYS A 101 2.82 -6.78 19.14
C LYS A 101 4.26 -7.29 18.94
N LYS A 102 4.43 -8.46 18.31
CA LYS A 102 5.74 -9.00 17.97
C LYS A 102 6.52 -8.06 17.03
N LEU A 103 5.86 -7.48 16.01
CA LEU A 103 6.46 -6.49 15.13
C LEU A 103 6.89 -5.22 15.88
N LYS A 104 6.05 -4.72 16.78
CA LYS A 104 6.37 -3.55 17.61
C LYS A 104 7.58 -3.80 18.51
N GLU A 105 7.69 -4.97 19.15
CA GLU A 105 8.86 -5.36 19.96
C GLU A 105 10.15 -5.35 19.12
N LYS A 106 10.07 -5.74 17.85
CA LYS A 106 11.19 -5.68 16.89
C LYS A 106 11.41 -4.28 16.30
N GLN A 107 10.62 -3.29 16.69
CA GLN A 107 10.64 -1.93 16.12
C GLN A 107 10.34 -1.91 14.61
N VAL A 108 9.62 -2.89 14.09
CA VAL A 108 9.16 -2.94 12.70
C VAL A 108 7.92 -2.06 12.56
N ILE A 109 7.84 -1.30 11.48
CA ILE A 109 6.71 -0.41 11.17
C ILE A 109 5.64 -1.23 10.46
N ALA A 110 4.51 -1.46 11.11
CA ALA A 110 3.38 -2.15 10.51
C ALA A 110 2.33 -1.15 10.01
N ASN A 111 1.85 -1.39 8.80
CA ASN A 111 0.72 -0.69 8.18
C ASN A 111 -0.32 -1.74 7.78
N LEU A 112 -1.62 -1.43 7.87
CA LEU A 112 -2.68 -2.32 7.42
C LEU A 112 -3.26 -1.85 6.09
N THR A 113 -3.52 -2.79 5.18
CA THR A 113 -4.31 -2.55 3.98
C THR A 113 -5.71 -3.13 4.18
N LEU A 114 -6.73 -2.29 4.06
CA LEU A 114 -8.13 -2.60 4.35
C LEU A 114 -9.02 -2.22 3.18
N HIS A 115 -10.12 -2.95 2.96
CA HIS A 115 -11.20 -2.45 2.14
C HIS A 115 -11.90 -1.28 2.84
N GLN A 116 -12.45 -0.32 2.08
CA GLN A 116 -13.14 0.85 2.64
C GLN A 116 -14.20 0.46 3.67
N GLU A 117 -15.06 -0.50 3.38
CA GLU A 117 -16.09 -0.94 4.32
C GLU A 117 -15.51 -1.52 5.60
N HIS A 118 -14.46 -2.36 5.52
CA HIS A 118 -13.80 -2.87 6.72
C HIS A 118 -13.21 -1.74 7.58
N PHE A 119 -12.65 -0.71 6.94
CA PHE A 119 -12.18 0.48 7.65
C PHE A 119 -13.34 1.21 8.34
N GLU A 120 -14.46 1.44 7.65
CA GLU A 120 -15.59 2.19 8.18
C GLU A 120 -16.31 1.47 9.33
N TYR A 121 -16.46 0.13 9.23
CA TYR A 121 -17.08 -0.68 10.28
C TYR A 121 -16.20 -0.90 11.51
N ASN A 122 -14.88 -0.80 11.37
CA ASN A 122 -13.92 -1.10 12.44
C ASN A 122 -13.12 0.14 12.92
N GLU A 123 -13.64 1.35 12.74
CA GLU A 123 -12.94 2.60 13.08
C GLU A 123 -12.40 2.60 14.52
N LYS A 124 -13.18 2.07 15.49
CA LYS A 124 -12.78 1.99 16.90
C LYS A 124 -11.56 1.07 17.11
N LEU A 125 -11.56 -0.11 16.47
CA LEU A 125 -10.45 -1.05 16.56
C LEU A 125 -9.19 -0.43 15.93
N ILE A 126 -9.31 0.12 14.73
CA ILE A 126 -8.19 0.74 14.00
C ILE A 126 -7.60 1.89 14.82
N LYS A 127 -8.45 2.74 15.38
CA LYS A 127 -8.00 3.80 16.27
C LYS A 127 -7.23 3.26 17.47
N GLY A 128 -7.70 2.20 18.11
CA GLY A 128 -7.01 1.54 19.22
C GLY A 128 -5.63 1.01 18.80
N LEU A 129 -5.52 0.36 17.62
CA LEU A 129 -4.24 -0.12 17.10
C LEU A 129 -3.23 1.01 16.86
N ILE A 130 -3.70 2.16 16.37
CA ILE A 130 -2.86 3.36 16.16
C ILE A 130 -2.45 3.99 17.50
N ASP A 131 -3.38 4.18 18.41
CA ASP A 131 -3.13 4.78 19.74
C ASP A 131 -2.12 3.94 20.53
N GLU A 132 -2.20 2.61 20.43
CA GLU A 132 -1.25 1.68 21.02
C GLU A 132 0.07 1.57 20.22
N LYS A 133 0.19 2.25 19.09
CA LYS A 133 1.35 2.18 18.18
C LYS A 133 1.65 0.74 17.71
N LEU A 134 0.61 -0.05 17.49
CA LEU A 134 0.71 -1.36 16.86
C LEU A 134 0.75 -1.24 15.34
N ILE A 135 0.13 -0.19 14.80
CA ILE A 135 0.23 0.21 13.40
C ILE A 135 0.53 1.71 13.29
N TYR A 136 1.15 2.13 12.20
CA TYR A 136 1.52 3.53 11.93
C TYR A 136 0.71 4.14 10.79
N GLY A 137 0.29 3.35 9.83
CA GLY A 137 -0.48 3.79 8.69
C GLY A 137 -1.55 2.80 8.29
N ILE A 138 -2.48 3.29 7.49
CA ILE A 138 -3.56 2.48 6.89
C ILE A 138 -3.65 2.80 5.40
N GLY A 139 -3.60 1.76 4.58
CA GLY A 139 -3.99 1.79 3.18
C GLY A 139 -5.47 1.40 3.07
N ILE A 140 -6.28 2.21 2.40
CA ILE A 140 -7.71 1.97 2.30
C ILE A 140 -8.08 1.80 0.84
N SER A 141 -8.39 0.57 0.44
CA SER A 141 -8.86 0.26 -0.92
C SER A 141 -10.25 0.86 -1.15
N LEU A 142 -10.31 1.83 -2.04
CA LEU A 142 -11.53 2.58 -2.36
C LEU A 142 -12.58 1.69 -3.02
N SER A 143 -13.82 1.83 -2.61
CA SER A 143 -14.99 1.22 -3.27
C SER A 143 -16.05 2.25 -3.66
N ASP A 144 -16.43 3.12 -2.74
CA ASP A 144 -17.49 4.12 -2.95
C ASP A 144 -17.22 5.35 -2.07
N PRO A 145 -16.56 6.40 -2.58
CA PRO A 145 -16.20 7.57 -1.80
C PRO A 145 -17.44 8.36 -1.41
N THR A 146 -17.51 8.74 -0.13
CA THR A 146 -18.53 9.63 0.40
C THR A 146 -17.88 10.75 1.20
N ILE A 147 -18.60 11.85 1.42
CA ILE A 147 -18.11 12.93 2.29
C ILE A 147 -17.84 12.43 3.71
N GLU A 148 -18.65 11.49 4.20
CA GLU A 148 -18.43 10.89 5.53
C GLU A 148 -17.15 10.04 5.55
N PHE A 149 -16.91 9.24 4.53
CA PHE A 149 -15.66 8.50 4.37
C PHE A 149 -14.44 9.45 4.38
N ILE A 150 -14.49 10.53 3.58
CA ILE A 150 -13.42 11.54 3.54
C ILE A 150 -13.17 12.14 4.93
N ARG A 151 -14.23 12.49 5.67
CA ARG A 151 -14.10 12.99 7.04
C ARG A 151 -13.43 12.00 7.99
N LYS A 152 -13.74 10.71 7.86
CA LYS A 152 -13.11 9.65 8.65
C LYS A 152 -11.63 9.50 8.31
N VAL A 153 -11.27 9.40 7.03
CA VAL A 153 -9.88 9.26 6.57
C VAL A 153 -9.00 10.40 7.05
N ARG A 154 -9.50 11.64 6.98
CA ARG A 154 -8.76 12.84 7.41
C ARG A 154 -8.39 12.88 8.90
N LYS A 155 -8.98 12.04 9.74
CA LYS A 155 -8.58 11.91 11.16
C LYS A 155 -7.23 11.20 11.32
N TYR A 156 -6.75 10.51 10.28
CA TYR A 156 -5.55 9.68 10.33
C TYR A 156 -4.45 10.26 9.45
N GLN A 157 -3.39 10.77 10.06
CA GLN A 157 -2.28 11.43 9.37
C GLN A 157 -1.62 10.56 8.31
N ASN A 158 -1.50 9.24 8.57
CA ASN A 158 -0.85 8.26 7.71
C ASN A 158 -1.85 7.33 7.02
N ALA A 159 -3.06 7.84 6.73
CA ALA A 159 -3.99 7.15 5.85
C ALA A 159 -3.66 7.47 4.39
N VAL A 160 -3.71 6.43 3.55
CA VAL A 160 -3.51 6.50 2.10
C VAL A 160 -4.67 5.78 1.43
N ILE A 161 -5.37 6.46 0.53
CA ILE A 161 -6.46 5.84 -0.24
C ILE A 161 -5.85 5.13 -1.44
N HIS A 162 -6.10 3.84 -1.57
CA HIS A 162 -5.67 3.04 -2.70
C HIS A 162 -6.74 3.07 -3.79
N VAL A 163 -6.34 3.47 -4.98
CA VAL A 163 -7.18 3.46 -6.18
C VAL A 163 -6.53 2.56 -7.25
N ILE A 164 -7.32 1.80 -7.98
CA ILE A 164 -6.81 0.88 -9.00
C ILE A 164 -7.05 1.49 -10.38
N ASN A 165 -5.98 1.58 -11.19
CA ASN A 165 -6.02 2.02 -12.57
C ASN A 165 -6.99 1.17 -13.40
N GLY A 166 -7.98 1.79 -14.03
CA GLY A 166 -9.06 1.11 -14.76
C GLY A 166 -10.27 0.67 -13.92
N ILE A 167 -10.21 0.82 -12.57
CA ILE A 167 -11.35 0.56 -11.68
C ILE A 167 -11.93 1.86 -11.15
N VAL A 168 -11.08 2.76 -10.67
CA VAL A 168 -11.52 4.07 -10.15
C VAL A 168 -12.22 4.87 -11.24
N LYS A 169 -13.31 5.53 -10.89
CA LYS A 169 -14.09 6.39 -11.77
C LYS A 169 -13.60 7.84 -11.69
N GLU A 170 -13.86 8.60 -12.75
CA GLU A 170 -13.63 10.05 -12.76
C GLU A 170 -14.33 10.74 -11.58
N ASP A 171 -15.62 10.41 -11.35
CA ASP A 171 -16.40 11.01 -10.27
C ASP A 171 -15.83 10.68 -8.89
N ASP A 172 -15.27 9.47 -8.69
CA ASP A 172 -14.60 9.08 -7.45
C ASP A 172 -13.38 9.97 -7.18
N ILE A 173 -12.55 10.21 -8.20
CA ILE A 173 -11.39 11.10 -8.09
C ILE A 173 -11.82 12.54 -7.80
N LYS A 174 -12.83 13.04 -8.50
CA LYS A 174 -13.37 14.39 -8.26
C LYS A 174 -13.95 14.55 -6.86
N MET A 175 -14.63 13.53 -6.33
CA MET A 175 -15.15 13.52 -4.95
C MET A 175 -14.04 13.60 -3.93
N LEU A 176 -12.88 12.93 -4.18
CA LEU A 176 -11.73 12.90 -3.27
C LEU A 176 -10.84 14.15 -3.39
N SER A 177 -10.94 14.92 -4.47
CA SER A 177 -10.08 16.08 -4.76
C SER A 177 -10.26 17.21 -3.74
N ASP A 178 -9.19 17.99 -3.53
CA ASP A 178 -9.16 19.20 -2.67
C ASP A 178 -9.41 18.96 -1.17
N HIS A 179 -9.36 17.71 -0.74
CA HIS A 179 -9.50 17.35 0.67
C HIS A 179 -8.16 17.09 1.39
N SER A 180 -7.03 17.44 0.76
CA SER A 180 -5.67 17.20 1.28
C SER A 180 -5.39 15.71 1.59
N LEU A 181 -5.93 14.82 0.77
CA LEU A 181 -5.76 13.38 0.90
C LEU A 181 -4.46 12.91 0.27
N LYS A 182 -3.98 11.74 0.72
CA LYS A 182 -2.90 10.99 0.09
C LYS A 182 -3.53 9.84 -0.67
N ILE A 183 -3.10 9.62 -1.91
CA ILE A 183 -3.53 8.49 -2.72
C ILE A 183 -2.35 7.64 -3.18
N LEU A 184 -2.58 6.35 -3.29
CA LEU A 184 -1.69 5.38 -3.96
C LEU A 184 -2.45 4.80 -5.15
N ILE A 185 -1.91 5.01 -6.34
CA ILE A 185 -2.43 4.42 -7.56
C ILE A 185 -1.77 3.07 -7.77
N LEU A 186 -2.60 2.03 -7.79
CA LEU A 186 -2.19 0.66 -8.08
C LEU A 186 -2.48 0.33 -9.54
N GLY A 187 -1.54 -0.35 -10.18
CA GLY A 187 -1.74 -0.86 -11.53
C GLY A 187 -2.83 -1.94 -11.59
N TYR A 188 -3.52 -2.05 -12.71
CA TYR A 188 -4.49 -3.10 -12.94
C TYR A 188 -3.79 -4.45 -13.11
N LYS A 189 -4.03 -5.37 -12.19
CA LYS A 189 -3.43 -6.72 -12.22
C LYS A 189 -4.32 -7.68 -13.01
N ASN A 190 -3.85 -8.06 -14.20
CA ASN A 190 -4.55 -9.02 -15.07
C ASN A 190 -4.28 -10.47 -14.66
N ILE A 191 -4.65 -10.81 -13.43
CA ILE A 191 -4.53 -12.16 -12.86
C ILE A 191 -5.80 -12.55 -12.11
N ARG A 192 -6.08 -13.85 -12.01
CA ARG A 192 -7.21 -14.41 -11.25
C ARG A 192 -8.54 -13.74 -11.66
N ARG A 193 -9.34 -13.21 -10.70
CA ARG A 193 -10.61 -12.50 -11.02
C ARG A 193 -10.39 -11.25 -11.86
N GLY A 194 -9.22 -10.59 -11.76
CA GLY A 194 -8.88 -9.47 -12.63
C GLY A 194 -8.90 -9.84 -14.11
N THR A 195 -8.41 -11.03 -14.48
CA THR A 195 -8.47 -11.52 -15.87
C THR A 195 -9.92 -11.72 -16.35
N LEU A 196 -10.77 -12.27 -15.50
CA LEU A 196 -12.17 -12.50 -15.83
C LEU A 196 -12.93 -11.18 -15.98
N TYR A 197 -12.66 -10.24 -15.09
CA TYR A 197 -13.29 -8.92 -15.12
C TYR A 197 -12.82 -8.11 -16.33
N LEU A 198 -11.53 -8.14 -16.67
CA LEU A 198 -11.02 -7.49 -17.88
C LEU A 198 -11.70 -8.02 -19.15
N LYS A 199 -11.84 -9.35 -19.27
CA LYS A 199 -12.54 -9.94 -20.43
C LYS A 199 -13.99 -9.53 -20.55
N LYS A 200 -14.66 -9.29 -19.42
CA LYS A 200 -16.08 -8.88 -19.38
C LYS A 200 -16.27 -7.39 -19.64
N GLU A 201 -15.41 -6.56 -19.11
CA GLU A 201 -15.56 -5.11 -19.04
C GLU A 201 -14.39 -4.35 -19.70
N GLU A 202 -13.78 -4.93 -20.75
CA GLU A 202 -12.54 -4.42 -21.34
C GLU A 202 -12.64 -2.94 -21.74
N THR A 203 -13.71 -2.57 -22.45
CA THR A 203 -13.93 -1.17 -22.90
C THR A 203 -13.97 -0.21 -21.71
N LEU A 204 -14.77 -0.55 -20.69
CA LEU A 204 -14.90 0.27 -19.48
C LEU A 204 -13.56 0.45 -18.75
N ILE A 205 -12.80 -0.62 -18.62
CA ILE A 205 -11.50 -0.58 -17.94
C ILE A 205 -10.53 0.29 -18.74
N ARG A 206 -10.46 0.13 -20.06
CA ARG A 206 -9.57 0.92 -20.92
C ARG A 206 -9.96 2.40 -20.96
N ASP A 207 -11.23 2.72 -20.96
CA ASP A 207 -11.70 4.11 -20.91
C ASP A 207 -11.27 4.78 -19.60
N ARG A 208 -11.40 4.09 -18.48
CA ARG A 208 -10.94 4.58 -17.17
C ARG A 208 -9.44 4.71 -17.08
N GLN A 209 -8.68 3.75 -17.63
CA GLN A 209 -7.23 3.81 -17.73
C GLN A 209 -6.80 5.02 -18.56
N LYS A 210 -7.45 5.22 -19.71
CA LYS A 210 -7.18 6.37 -20.56
C LYS A 210 -7.48 7.69 -19.85
N TRP A 211 -8.64 7.77 -19.17
CA TRP A 211 -8.98 8.98 -18.42
C TRP A 211 -7.93 9.29 -17.35
N LEU A 212 -7.51 8.30 -16.58
CA LEU A 212 -6.50 8.48 -15.53
C LEU A 212 -5.16 8.91 -16.13
N TYR A 213 -4.73 8.27 -17.22
CA TYR A 213 -3.52 8.63 -17.95
C TYR A 213 -3.55 10.09 -18.42
N ASP A 214 -4.66 10.53 -19.02
CA ASP A 214 -4.80 11.88 -19.55
C ASP A 214 -4.91 12.95 -18.45
N ASN A 215 -5.32 12.59 -17.24
CA ASN A 215 -5.60 13.52 -16.14
C ASN A 215 -4.60 13.47 -14.97
N MET A 216 -3.41 12.91 -15.16
CA MET A 216 -2.40 12.80 -14.09
C MET A 216 -2.01 14.15 -13.49
N GLU A 217 -1.87 15.21 -14.32
CA GLU A 217 -1.56 16.55 -13.81
C GLU A 217 -2.67 17.11 -12.91
N TYR A 218 -3.94 16.74 -13.18
CA TYR A 218 -5.04 17.10 -12.29
C TYR A 218 -4.83 16.48 -10.91
N LEU A 219 -4.48 15.19 -10.85
CA LEU A 219 -4.24 14.51 -9.57
C LEU A 219 -3.09 15.16 -8.80
N PHE A 220 -1.98 15.49 -9.47
CA PHE A 220 -0.84 16.14 -8.82
C PHE A 220 -1.17 17.48 -8.18
N ARG A 221 -2.16 18.20 -8.73
CA ARG A 221 -2.59 19.52 -8.21
C ARG A 221 -3.60 19.42 -7.08
N HIS A 222 -4.42 18.35 -7.04
CA HIS A 222 -5.59 18.27 -6.16
C HIS A 222 -5.44 17.30 -4.99
N PHE A 223 -4.33 16.55 -4.93
CA PHE A 223 -4.02 15.65 -3.82
C PHE A 223 -2.74 16.07 -3.10
N LYS A 224 -2.71 15.82 -1.79
CA LYS A 224 -1.52 16.14 -0.98
C LYS A 224 -0.31 15.29 -1.35
N VAL A 225 -0.53 14.04 -1.67
CA VAL A 225 0.47 13.07 -2.13
C VAL A 225 -0.19 12.16 -3.17
N VAL A 226 0.47 11.96 -4.29
CA VAL A 226 0.16 10.94 -5.28
C VAL A 226 1.35 10.00 -5.37
N SER A 227 1.13 8.73 -5.06
CA SER A 227 2.15 7.68 -5.14
C SER A 227 1.66 6.53 -6.02
N PHE A 228 2.58 5.67 -6.43
CA PHE A 228 2.34 4.63 -7.42
C PHE A 228 3.02 3.33 -7.00
N ASP A 229 2.40 2.18 -7.30
CA ASP A 229 3.15 0.93 -7.40
C ASP A 229 3.88 0.85 -8.75
N ASN A 230 4.83 -0.08 -8.89
CA ASN A 230 5.63 -0.20 -10.12
C ASN A 230 4.76 -0.48 -11.34
N LEU A 231 3.70 -1.28 -11.20
CA LEU A 231 2.79 -1.57 -12.30
C LEU A 231 2.01 -0.32 -12.75
N ALA A 232 1.62 0.55 -11.83
CA ALA A 232 0.97 1.82 -12.18
C ALA A 232 1.96 2.79 -12.83
N ILE A 233 3.22 2.83 -12.37
CA ILE A 233 4.28 3.61 -13.01
C ILE A 233 4.41 3.26 -14.50
N GLU A 234 4.43 1.94 -14.81
CA GLU A 234 4.50 1.44 -16.18
C GLU A 234 3.22 1.77 -16.96
N GLN A 235 2.04 1.41 -16.42
CA GLN A 235 0.75 1.57 -17.12
C GLN A 235 0.39 3.02 -17.40
N LEU A 236 0.84 3.97 -16.57
CA LEU A 236 0.53 5.40 -16.68
C LEU A 236 1.70 6.21 -17.25
N ASP A 237 2.80 5.54 -17.60
CA ASP A 237 4.04 6.20 -18.11
C ASP A 237 4.43 7.41 -17.23
N ILE A 238 4.56 7.18 -15.91
CA ILE A 238 4.83 8.26 -14.96
C ILE A 238 6.17 8.94 -15.24
N LYS A 239 7.11 8.22 -15.86
CA LYS A 239 8.41 8.76 -16.25
C LYS A 239 8.31 10.01 -17.13
N ARG A 240 7.24 10.17 -17.93
CA ARG A 240 7.03 11.35 -18.80
C ARG A 240 6.89 12.68 -18.04
N PHE A 241 6.64 12.64 -16.73
CA PHE A 241 6.50 13.84 -15.90
C PHE A 241 7.79 14.26 -15.19
N LEU A 242 8.88 13.50 -15.37
CA LEU A 242 10.14 13.68 -14.70
C LEU A 242 11.27 13.91 -15.71
N THR A 243 12.24 14.72 -15.36
CA THR A 243 13.51 14.75 -16.09
C THR A 243 14.26 13.43 -15.87
N LYS A 244 15.31 13.19 -16.66
CA LYS A 244 16.14 12.01 -16.46
C LYS A 244 16.78 12.02 -15.07
N GLU A 245 17.27 13.17 -14.65
CA GLU A 245 17.92 13.37 -13.35
C GLU A 245 16.96 13.10 -12.20
N GLU A 246 15.74 13.62 -12.26
CA GLU A 246 14.69 13.35 -11.26
C GLU A 246 14.31 11.88 -11.24
N TRP A 247 14.20 11.24 -12.41
CA TRP A 247 13.92 9.81 -12.47
C TRP A 247 15.01 8.99 -11.80
N ASP A 248 16.27 9.26 -12.14
CA ASP A 248 17.42 8.54 -11.57
C ASP A 248 17.56 8.77 -10.06
N GLU A 249 17.10 9.95 -9.55
CA GLU A 249 17.10 10.28 -8.12
C GLU A 249 15.95 9.60 -7.34
N PHE A 250 14.73 9.58 -7.91
CA PHE A 250 13.54 9.18 -7.14
C PHE A 250 13.06 7.77 -7.41
N TYR A 251 13.43 7.17 -8.54
CA TYR A 251 13.03 5.80 -8.85
C TYR A 251 13.84 4.80 -8.05
N MET A 252 13.15 4.05 -7.19
CA MET A 252 13.78 3.09 -6.27
C MET A 252 14.06 1.70 -6.89
N GLY A 253 13.92 1.56 -8.19
CA GLY A 253 14.15 0.32 -8.93
C GLY A 253 12.90 -0.56 -9.04
N ASP A 254 13.04 -1.64 -9.79
CA ASP A 254 12.00 -2.63 -10.04
C ASP A 254 11.63 -3.43 -8.79
N ASP A 255 10.53 -4.17 -8.86
CA ASP A 255 10.11 -5.09 -7.82
C ASP A 255 11.27 -6.04 -7.44
N GLY A 256 11.46 -6.23 -6.15
CA GLY A 256 12.56 -7.03 -5.60
C GLY A 256 13.87 -6.29 -5.36
N THR A 257 13.99 -5.02 -5.73
CA THR A 257 15.15 -4.18 -5.36
C THR A 257 14.99 -3.66 -3.94
N SER A 258 13.93 -2.89 -3.69
CA SER A 258 13.63 -2.28 -2.39
C SER A 258 12.36 -2.84 -1.75
N THR A 259 11.65 -3.71 -2.46
CA THR A 259 10.37 -4.30 -2.07
C THR A 259 10.47 -5.83 -2.06
N PHE A 260 9.59 -6.46 -1.29
CA PHE A 260 9.48 -7.91 -1.22
C PHE A 260 8.04 -8.30 -0.91
N TYR A 261 7.57 -9.43 -1.43
CA TYR A 261 6.23 -9.95 -1.16
C TYR A 261 6.28 -11.29 -0.44
N ILE A 262 5.47 -11.45 0.60
CA ILE A 262 5.33 -12.67 1.38
C ILE A 262 3.87 -13.11 1.38
N ASP A 263 3.59 -14.30 0.87
CA ASP A 263 2.29 -14.96 0.99
C ASP A 263 2.36 -16.03 2.10
N THR A 264 1.80 -15.71 3.27
CA THR A 264 1.81 -16.64 4.42
C THR A 264 0.78 -17.75 4.27
N VAL A 265 -0.21 -17.59 3.39
CA VAL A 265 -1.24 -18.60 3.09
C VAL A 265 -0.68 -19.71 2.22
N GLU A 266 0.02 -19.34 1.14
CA GLU A 266 0.64 -20.30 0.20
C GLU A 266 2.11 -20.60 0.58
N ARG A 267 2.66 -19.90 1.59
CA ARG A 267 4.05 -20.02 2.06
C ARG A 267 5.07 -19.76 0.95
N THR A 268 4.81 -18.76 0.14
CA THR A 268 5.67 -18.35 -0.97
C THR A 268 6.23 -16.96 -0.77
N PHE A 269 7.35 -16.71 -1.45
CA PHE A 269 8.02 -15.41 -1.48
C PHE A 269 8.18 -14.99 -2.93
N SER A 270 8.05 -13.73 -3.24
CA SER A 270 8.35 -13.18 -4.56
C SER A 270 9.08 -11.84 -4.45
N LYS A 271 9.87 -11.60 -5.46
CA LYS A 271 10.49 -10.31 -5.74
C LYS A 271 9.57 -9.49 -6.61
#